data_5bd5cfa7b73d19187a298e6cd7b405d2
#
_entry.id   5bd5cfa7b73d19187a298e6cd7b405d2
#
_cell.length_a   1.000
_cell.length_b   1.000
_cell.length_c   1.000
_cell.angle_alpha   90.00
_cell.angle_beta   90.00
_cell.angle_gamma   90.00
#
_symmetry.space_group_name_H-M   'P 1'
#
loop_
_entity.id
_entity.type
_entity.pdbx_description
1 polymer ?
#
loop_
_entity_poly.entity_id
_entity_poly.type
_entity_poly.pdbx_seq_one_letter_code
_entity_poly.pdbx_strand_id
1 'polypeptide(L)'
;MTEILQTAFLGHAVWLWLVFVTVVVALLAFDLGVLHRDDHEIGIRESLWLSAGYIGAATLFGAWLWWQLGSQSGIDYFTGFVVEKSLSMDNVFVIAMIFSFFAIPRQYQHRVLFWGILGVIVLRAIMIGLGAALVTQFSWVLYLFGAFLVATGIKMLWMADHTPNLENNPLLRWLRAHLRVTPQLHGNAFFVNAPHPATGKAVTWVTPLFLALCMVEFADLIFAVDSVPAIFAIPTDPFIVYTSNIFAILGLRALYFALAAMIHRFAYLKYALALVLVFIGSKIFLVNIVGKIPSLVSLGITVGLIAGGVLVSLWKTRGQAAGAVARAPEEALAAPKDGGTVQAQ
;
A
#
# COMPACT_ATOMS: atom_id res chain seq x y z
N MET A 1 15.14 3.88 35.72
CA MET A 1 15.09 3.57 34.27
C MET A 1 14.41 2.23 34.00
N THR A 2 14.68 1.17 34.75
CA THR A 2 14.05 -0.16 34.59
C THR A 2 12.54 -0.17 34.86
N GLU A 3 12.05 0.63 35.81
CA GLU A 3 10.61 0.72 36.09
C GLU A 3 9.81 1.35 34.94
N ILE A 4 10.35 2.39 34.29
CA ILE A 4 9.69 3.03 33.15
C ILE A 4 9.58 2.06 31.95
N LEU A 5 10.60 1.23 31.73
CA LEU A 5 10.61 0.24 30.64
C LEU A 5 9.56 -0.86 30.82
N GLN A 6 9.17 -1.14 32.09
CA GLN A 6 8.14 -2.13 32.42
C GLN A 6 6.73 -1.55 32.53
N THR A 7 6.59 -0.20 32.47
CA THR A 7 5.28 0.44 32.46
C THR A 7 4.46 -0.05 31.26
N ALA A 8 3.19 -0.37 31.47
CA ALA A 8 2.32 -0.82 30.40
C ALA A 8 1.84 0.39 29.56
N PHE A 9 2.09 0.33 28.25
CA PHE A 9 1.54 1.23 27.27
C PHE A 9 0.70 0.43 26.24
N LEU A 10 -0.59 0.74 26.12
CA LEU A 10 -1.54 0.00 25.28
C LEU A 10 -1.49 -1.52 25.50
N GLY A 11 -1.43 -1.94 26.76
CA GLY A 11 -1.45 -3.36 27.14
C GLY A 11 -0.09 -4.07 27.17
N HIS A 12 0.97 -3.46 26.67
CA HIS A 12 2.31 -4.05 26.61
C HIS A 12 3.39 -3.15 27.22
N ALA A 13 4.48 -3.76 27.71
CA ALA A 13 5.60 -3.03 28.28
C ALA A 13 6.25 -2.09 27.26
N VAL A 14 6.62 -0.87 27.68
CA VAL A 14 7.22 0.17 26.84
C VAL A 14 8.45 -0.32 26.10
N TRP A 15 9.25 -1.24 26.66
CA TRP A 15 10.43 -1.75 25.98
C TRP A 15 10.12 -2.51 24.68
N LEU A 16 8.95 -3.19 24.58
CA LEU A 16 8.51 -3.85 23.33
C LEU A 16 8.24 -2.83 22.24
N TRP A 17 7.63 -1.71 22.60
CA TRP A 17 7.41 -0.58 21.68
C TRP A 17 8.73 0.05 21.23
N LEU A 18 9.69 0.19 22.16
CA LEU A 18 11.01 0.72 21.83
C LEU A 18 11.78 -0.20 20.87
N VAL A 19 11.74 -1.51 21.08
CA VAL A 19 12.32 -2.49 20.13
C VAL A 19 11.69 -2.34 18.77
N PHE A 20 10.37 -2.31 18.70
CA PHE A 20 9.63 -2.12 17.44
C PHE A 20 10.04 -0.82 16.74
N VAL A 21 9.97 0.32 17.42
CA VAL A 21 10.34 1.62 16.84
C VAL A 21 11.80 1.63 16.39
N THR A 22 12.70 1.03 17.17
CA THR A 22 14.13 0.95 16.81
C THR A 22 14.32 0.15 15.51
N VAL A 23 13.65 -0.99 15.37
CA VAL A 23 13.73 -1.79 14.14
C VAL A 23 13.16 -1.02 12.94
N VAL A 24 12.00 -0.35 13.11
CA VAL A 24 11.38 0.46 12.05
C VAL A 24 12.31 1.60 11.62
N VAL A 25 12.86 2.36 12.58
CA VAL A 25 13.79 3.46 12.30
C VAL A 25 15.07 2.94 11.64
N ALA A 26 15.61 1.81 12.09
CA ALA A 26 16.80 1.20 11.49
C ALA A 26 16.53 0.79 10.02
N LEU A 27 15.38 0.19 9.74
CA LEU A 27 14.97 -0.17 8.35
C LEU A 27 14.80 1.07 7.48
N LEU A 28 14.16 2.13 7.98
CA LEU A 28 14.00 3.39 7.26
C LEU A 28 15.35 4.10 7.03
N ALA A 29 16.24 4.10 8.02
CA ALA A 29 17.58 4.69 7.91
C ALA A 29 18.45 3.89 6.91
N PHE A 30 18.36 2.57 6.92
CA PHE A 30 19.03 1.72 5.95
C PHE A 30 18.53 2.01 4.52
N ASP A 31 17.23 2.15 4.35
CA ASP A 31 16.61 2.47 3.08
C ASP A 31 17.08 3.82 2.51
N LEU A 32 17.18 4.86 3.36
CA LEU A 32 17.66 6.19 2.97
C LEU A 32 19.17 6.27 2.79
N GLY A 33 19.91 5.67 3.72
CA GLY A 33 21.36 5.89 3.82
C GLY A 33 22.18 5.01 2.89
N VAL A 34 21.71 3.81 2.57
CA VAL A 34 22.47 2.80 1.82
C VAL A 34 21.96 2.65 0.38
N LEU A 35 20.62 2.70 0.20
CA LEU A 35 20.01 2.31 -1.06
C LEU A 35 19.72 3.49 -2.00
N HIS A 36 19.67 4.73 -1.51
CA HIS A 36 19.20 5.87 -2.30
C HIS A 36 20.10 7.10 -2.18
N ARG A 37 21.41 6.90 -2.32
CA ARG A 37 22.38 8.03 -2.43
C ARG A 37 22.27 8.79 -3.74
N ASP A 38 21.87 8.10 -4.82
CA ASP A 38 21.76 8.68 -6.16
C ASP A 38 20.36 8.42 -6.74
N ASP A 39 19.85 9.38 -7.52
CA ASP A 39 18.58 9.25 -8.26
C ASP A 39 18.78 8.26 -9.43
N HIS A 40 18.65 6.96 -9.20
CA HIS A 40 18.69 5.92 -10.22
C HIS A 40 17.35 5.18 -10.35
N GLU A 41 17.11 4.58 -11.49
CA GLU A 41 15.93 3.75 -11.70
C GLU A 41 16.09 2.39 -11.00
N ILE A 42 15.22 2.10 -10.03
CA ILE A 42 15.22 0.82 -9.31
C ILE A 42 14.77 -0.30 -10.26
N GLY A 43 15.64 -1.26 -10.49
CA GLY A 43 15.37 -2.43 -11.32
C GLY A 43 14.45 -3.44 -10.63
N ILE A 44 13.75 -4.28 -11.43
CA ILE A 44 12.82 -5.31 -10.89
C ILE A 44 13.57 -6.28 -9.97
N ARG A 45 14.78 -6.69 -10.31
CA ARG A 45 15.56 -7.64 -9.50
C ARG A 45 15.96 -7.03 -8.14
N GLU A 46 16.40 -5.79 -8.15
CA GLU A 46 16.72 -5.02 -6.94
C GLU A 46 15.49 -4.88 -6.05
N SER A 47 14.37 -4.47 -6.64
CA SER A 47 13.08 -4.34 -5.98
C SER A 47 12.62 -5.65 -5.31
N LEU A 48 12.79 -6.80 -5.96
CA LEU A 48 12.45 -8.11 -5.39
C LEU A 48 13.36 -8.48 -4.21
N TRP A 49 14.67 -8.22 -4.29
CA TRP A 49 15.60 -8.47 -3.19
C TRP A 49 15.30 -7.59 -1.97
N LEU A 50 15.01 -6.30 -2.21
CA LEU A 50 14.59 -5.38 -1.15
C LEU A 50 13.29 -5.83 -0.50
N SER A 51 12.30 -6.22 -1.31
CA SER A 51 11.03 -6.76 -0.80
C SER A 51 11.24 -8.01 0.04
N ALA A 52 12.10 -8.93 -0.42
CA ALA A 52 12.46 -10.13 0.34
C ALA A 52 13.14 -9.78 1.67
N GLY A 53 14.01 -8.76 1.69
CA GLY A 53 14.64 -8.26 2.91
C GLY A 53 13.62 -7.72 3.92
N TYR A 54 12.66 -6.89 3.48
CA TYR A 54 11.60 -6.38 4.35
C TYR A 54 10.67 -7.49 4.86
N ILE A 55 10.30 -8.45 4.00
CA ILE A 55 9.49 -9.61 4.40
C ILE A 55 10.28 -10.47 5.40
N GLY A 56 11.58 -10.65 5.18
CA GLY A 56 12.47 -11.36 6.11
C GLY A 56 12.52 -10.68 7.48
N ALA A 57 12.72 -9.35 7.53
CA ALA A 57 12.73 -8.58 8.76
C ALA A 57 11.38 -8.68 9.50
N ALA A 58 10.26 -8.56 8.78
CA ALA A 58 8.92 -8.73 9.33
C ALA A 58 8.70 -10.14 9.89
N THR A 59 9.19 -11.17 9.18
CA THR A 59 9.08 -12.57 9.60
C THR A 59 9.91 -12.84 10.86
N LEU A 60 11.13 -12.32 10.92
CA LEU A 60 12.00 -12.43 12.10
C LEU A 60 11.38 -11.73 13.32
N PHE A 61 10.83 -10.54 13.12
CA PHE A 61 10.12 -9.82 14.19
C PHE A 61 8.88 -10.60 14.65
N GLY A 62 8.09 -11.14 13.73
CA GLY A 62 6.92 -11.98 14.06
C GLY A 62 7.30 -13.26 14.80
N ALA A 63 8.40 -13.93 14.41
CA ALA A 63 8.93 -15.10 15.11
C ALA A 63 9.42 -14.75 16.52
N TRP A 64 10.04 -13.58 16.68
CA TRP A 64 10.43 -13.06 18.00
C TRP A 64 9.21 -12.76 18.87
N LEU A 65 8.15 -12.15 18.32
CA LEU A 65 6.87 -11.95 19.01
C LEU A 65 6.23 -13.27 19.44
N TRP A 66 6.26 -14.27 18.56
CA TRP A 66 5.76 -15.62 18.87
C TRP A 66 6.46 -16.21 20.09
N TRP A 67 7.80 -16.08 20.13
CA TRP A 67 8.58 -16.56 21.25
C TRP A 67 8.33 -15.76 22.55
N GLN A 68 8.18 -14.42 22.43
CA GLN A 68 8.07 -13.52 23.57
C GLN A 68 6.64 -13.45 24.16
N LEU A 69 5.62 -13.43 23.30
CA LEU A 69 4.22 -13.22 23.69
C LEU A 69 3.35 -14.48 23.53
N GLY A 70 3.93 -15.57 23.02
CA GLY A 70 3.24 -16.85 22.84
C GLY A 70 2.64 -17.04 21.46
N SER A 71 2.15 -18.29 21.21
CA SER A 71 1.71 -18.74 19.89
C SER A 71 0.51 -17.95 19.34
N GLN A 72 -0.42 -17.54 20.19
CA GLN A 72 -1.60 -16.79 19.73
C GLN A 72 -1.20 -15.45 19.14
N SER A 73 -0.37 -14.66 19.84
CA SER A 73 0.12 -13.36 19.37
C SER A 73 0.94 -13.48 18.09
N GLY A 74 1.75 -14.55 17.97
CA GLY A 74 2.49 -14.84 16.74
C GLY A 74 1.57 -15.10 15.55
N ILE A 75 0.57 -15.97 15.70
CA ILE A 75 -0.41 -16.28 14.66
C ILE A 75 -1.20 -15.03 14.26
N ASP A 76 -1.63 -14.24 15.23
CA ASP A 76 -2.39 -13.00 15.00
C ASP A 76 -1.53 -11.96 14.26
N TYR A 77 -0.26 -11.82 14.62
CA TYR A 77 0.70 -10.98 13.90
C TYR A 77 0.86 -11.41 12.44
N PHE A 78 1.12 -12.68 12.17
CA PHE A 78 1.29 -13.17 10.80
C PHE A 78 0.01 -13.06 9.99
N THR A 79 -1.15 -13.29 10.61
CA THR A 79 -2.44 -13.10 9.94
C THR A 79 -2.64 -11.63 9.56
N GLY A 80 -2.43 -10.70 10.49
CA GLY A 80 -2.51 -9.26 10.22
C GLY A 80 -1.52 -8.81 9.15
N PHE A 81 -0.27 -9.28 9.24
CA PHE A 81 0.78 -9.00 8.25
C PHE A 81 0.40 -9.47 6.84
N VAL A 82 -0.06 -10.71 6.68
CA VAL A 82 -0.45 -11.27 5.39
C VAL A 82 -1.66 -10.55 4.80
N VAL A 83 -2.67 -10.26 5.62
CA VAL A 83 -3.87 -9.52 5.18
C VAL A 83 -3.48 -8.13 4.73
N GLU A 84 -2.76 -7.37 5.55
CA GLU A 84 -2.36 -6.00 5.21
C GLU A 84 -1.42 -5.97 4.00
N LYS A 85 -0.45 -6.90 3.93
CA LYS A 85 0.44 -7.01 2.77
C LYS A 85 -0.31 -7.27 1.48
N SER A 86 -1.39 -8.06 1.55
CA SER A 86 -2.23 -8.38 0.40
C SER A 86 -3.11 -7.21 -0.01
N LEU A 87 -3.75 -6.53 0.95
CA LEU A 87 -4.53 -5.32 0.68
C LEU A 87 -3.63 -4.19 0.12
N SER A 88 -2.40 -4.09 0.60
CA SER A 88 -1.42 -3.12 0.09
C SER A 88 -1.04 -3.33 -1.38
N MET A 89 -1.29 -4.50 -1.97
CA MET A 89 -1.08 -4.71 -3.41
C MET A 89 -2.04 -3.88 -4.26
N ASP A 90 -3.28 -3.67 -3.82
CA ASP A 90 -4.22 -2.78 -4.53
C ASP A 90 -3.76 -1.32 -4.47
N ASN A 91 -3.11 -0.90 -3.37
CA ASN A 91 -2.53 0.43 -3.25
C ASN A 91 -1.48 0.69 -4.34
N VAL A 92 -0.69 -0.34 -4.73
CA VAL A 92 0.30 -0.23 -5.80
C VAL A 92 -0.35 0.15 -7.13
N PHE A 93 -1.53 -0.39 -7.46
CA PHE A 93 -2.24 -0.05 -8.69
C PHE A 93 -2.66 1.42 -8.72
N VAL A 94 -3.19 1.92 -7.60
CA VAL A 94 -3.61 3.32 -7.50
C VAL A 94 -2.41 4.26 -7.53
N ILE A 95 -1.32 3.92 -6.85
CA ILE A 95 -0.07 4.70 -6.88
C ILE A 95 0.49 4.75 -8.32
N ALA A 96 0.52 3.63 -9.05
CA ALA A 96 0.98 3.59 -10.43
C ALA A 96 0.10 4.46 -11.34
N MET A 97 -1.21 4.45 -11.13
CA MET A 97 -2.15 5.31 -11.86
C MET A 97 -1.93 6.80 -11.55
N ILE A 98 -1.69 7.16 -10.28
CA ILE A 98 -1.37 8.53 -9.88
C ILE A 98 -0.07 9.00 -10.57
N PHE A 99 0.99 8.19 -10.54
CA PHE A 99 2.25 8.55 -11.19
C PHE A 99 2.11 8.66 -12.71
N SER A 100 1.30 7.81 -13.32
CA SER A 100 0.98 7.86 -14.75
C SER A 100 0.22 9.14 -15.10
N PHE A 101 -0.77 9.51 -14.29
CA PHE A 101 -1.58 10.72 -14.47
C PHE A 101 -0.77 12.01 -14.39
N PHE A 102 0.18 12.09 -13.45
CA PHE A 102 1.08 13.24 -13.30
C PHE A 102 2.34 13.13 -14.17
N ALA A 103 2.46 12.08 -15.00
CA ALA A 103 3.63 11.79 -15.83
C ALA A 103 4.95 11.84 -15.03
N ILE A 104 4.96 11.28 -13.81
CA ILE A 104 6.14 11.28 -12.93
C ILE A 104 7.19 10.28 -13.45
N PRO A 105 8.39 10.73 -13.85
CA PRO A 105 9.47 9.85 -14.28
C PRO A 105 9.87 8.87 -13.17
N ARG A 106 10.27 7.65 -13.53
CA ARG A 106 10.63 6.58 -12.58
C ARG A 106 11.69 7.00 -11.57
N GLN A 107 12.66 7.80 -12.01
CA GLN A 107 13.73 8.34 -11.15
C GLN A 107 13.24 9.24 -10.01
N TYR A 108 12.02 9.83 -10.09
CA TYR A 108 11.47 10.68 -9.03
C TYR A 108 10.38 9.98 -8.21
N GLN A 109 9.88 8.82 -8.66
CA GLN A 109 8.82 8.07 -7.97
C GLN A 109 9.27 7.62 -6.58
N HIS A 110 10.55 7.23 -6.43
CA HIS A 110 11.10 6.78 -5.15
C HIS A 110 10.98 7.86 -4.06
N ARG A 111 11.14 9.15 -4.42
CA ARG A 111 11.03 10.27 -3.47
C ARG A 111 9.61 10.46 -2.97
N VAL A 112 8.62 10.37 -3.86
CA VAL A 112 7.20 10.42 -3.47
C VAL A 112 6.85 9.24 -2.58
N LEU A 113 7.27 8.03 -2.95
CA LEU A 113 7.01 6.83 -2.16
C LEU A 113 7.67 6.87 -0.78
N PHE A 114 8.87 7.46 -0.67
CA PHE A 114 9.55 7.59 0.61
C PHE A 114 8.76 8.51 1.57
N TRP A 115 8.45 9.74 1.12
CA TRP A 115 7.66 10.66 1.93
C TRP A 115 6.24 10.14 2.18
N GLY A 116 5.67 9.45 1.18
CA GLY A 116 4.41 8.74 1.30
C GLY A 116 4.43 7.71 2.44
N ILE A 117 5.44 6.85 2.53
CA ILE A 117 5.54 5.87 3.62
C ILE A 117 5.61 6.54 4.99
N LEU A 118 6.34 7.64 5.13
CA LEU A 118 6.39 8.38 6.40
C LEU A 118 5.01 8.93 6.79
N GLY A 119 4.29 9.52 5.83
CA GLY A 119 2.92 9.99 6.04
C GLY A 119 1.97 8.85 6.39
N VAL A 120 2.03 7.76 5.63
CA VAL A 120 1.23 6.56 5.88
C VAL A 120 1.47 5.98 7.27
N ILE A 121 2.72 5.90 7.75
CA ILE A 121 3.04 5.44 9.13
C ILE A 121 2.31 6.31 10.15
N VAL A 122 2.36 7.64 9.99
CA VAL A 122 1.69 8.58 10.90
C VAL A 122 0.17 8.45 10.81
N LEU A 123 -0.39 8.42 9.60
CA LEU A 123 -1.83 8.28 9.38
C LEU A 123 -2.37 6.96 9.95
N ARG A 124 -1.68 5.85 9.70
CA ARG A 124 -2.01 4.53 10.24
C ARG A 124 -1.91 4.50 11.75
N ALA A 125 -0.87 5.15 12.31
CA ALA A 125 -0.74 5.31 13.75
C ALA A 125 -1.99 5.96 14.36
N ILE A 126 -2.45 7.04 13.78
CA ILE A 126 -3.66 7.76 14.23
C ILE A 126 -4.90 6.88 14.05
N MET A 127 -5.09 6.29 12.87
CA MET A 127 -6.27 5.48 12.55
C MET A 127 -6.38 4.21 13.41
N ILE A 128 -5.27 3.51 13.65
CA ILE A 128 -5.24 2.34 14.52
C ILE A 128 -5.49 2.76 15.97
N GLY A 129 -4.88 3.86 16.44
CA GLY A 129 -5.12 4.39 17.78
C GLY A 129 -6.60 4.75 18.01
N LEU A 130 -7.23 5.45 17.06
CA LEU A 130 -8.65 5.77 17.10
C LEU A 130 -9.52 4.51 17.03
N GLY A 131 -9.17 3.56 16.14
CA GLY A 131 -9.87 2.28 16.01
C GLY A 131 -9.81 1.46 17.30
N ALA A 132 -8.62 1.38 17.92
CA ALA A 132 -8.44 0.71 19.22
C ALA A 132 -9.29 1.36 20.32
N ALA A 133 -9.29 2.69 20.41
CA ALA A 133 -10.09 3.43 21.38
C ALA A 133 -11.59 3.20 21.17
N LEU A 134 -12.05 3.19 19.92
CA LEU A 134 -13.45 2.91 19.59
C LEU A 134 -13.87 1.49 19.96
N VAL A 135 -13.06 0.49 19.60
CA VAL A 135 -13.36 -0.92 19.85
C VAL A 135 -13.34 -1.23 21.35
N THR A 136 -12.44 -0.63 22.13
CA THR A 136 -12.35 -0.84 23.58
C THR A 136 -13.52 -0.19 24.32
N GLN A 137 -14.00 0.98 23.88
CA GLN A 137 -15.13 1.67 24.50
C GLN A 137 -16.48 1.13 24.02
N PHE A 138 -16.58 0.74 22.76
CA PHE A 138 -17.83 0.36 22.10
C PHE A 138 -17.67 -0.96 21.35
N SER A 139 -17.83 -2.10 22.03
CA SER A 139 -17.67 -3.44 21.43
C SER A 139 -18.59 -3.69 20.21
N TRP A 140 -19.75 -3.01 20.12
CA TRP A 140 -20.67 -3.10 18.98
C TRP A 140 -20.06 -2.53 17.68
N VAL A 141 -19.03 -1.67 17.77
CA VAL A 141 -18.32 -1.11 16.61
C VAL A 141 -17.67 -2.21 15.78
N LEU A 142 -17.27 -3.35 16.40
CA LEU A 142 -16.75 -4.50 15.66
C LEU A 142 -17.76 -5.05 14.65
N TYR A 143 -19.06 -5.08 15.03
CA TYR A 143 -20.12 -5.54 14.11
C TYR A 143 -20.32 -4.56 12.96
N LEU A 144 -20.23 -3.24 13.24
CA LEU A 144 -20.24 -2.22 12.20
C LEU A 144 -19.06 -2.39 11.25
N PHE A 145 -17.86 -2.64 11.77
CA PHE A 145 -16.67 -2.93 10.97
C PHE A 145 -16.86 -4.21 10.13
N GLY A 146 -17.41 -5.27 10.72
CA GLY A 146 -17.73 -6.50 9.99
C GLY A 146 -18.69 -6.27 8.83
N ALA A 147 -19.78 -5.54 9.06
CA ALA A 147 -20.76 -5.20 8.02
C ALA A 147 -20.11 -4.35 6.91
N PHE A 148 -19.29 -3.39 7.28
CA PHE A 148 -18.55 -2.54 6.35
C PHE A 148 -17.59 -3.37 5.47
N LEU A 149 -16.83 -4.30 6.06
CA LEU A 149 -15.93 -5.20 5.33
C LEU A 149 -16.68 -6.08 4.33
N VAL A 150 -17.81 -6.68 4.75
CA VAL A 150 -18.64 -7.48 3.84
C VAL A 150 -19.16 -6.62 2.70
N ALA A 151 -19.69 -5.43 3.00
CA ALA A 151 -20.20 -4.51 1.99
C ALA A 151 -19.10 -4.07 1.00
N THR A 152 -17.90 -3.74 1.50
CA THR A 152 -16.73 -3.37 0.67
C THR A 152 -16.30 -4.55 -0.20
N GLY A 153 -16.18 -5.75 0.36
CA GLY A 153 -15.80 -6.94 -0.41
C GLY A 153 -16.82 -7.25 -1.52
N ILE A 154 -18.13 -7.17 -1.24
CA ILE A 154 -19.19 -7.33 -2.24
C ILE A 154 -19.10 -6.24 -3.31
N LYS A 155 -18.92 -4.98 -2.90
CA LYS A 155 -18.73 -3.85 -3.83
C LYS A 155 -17.53 -4.08 -4.75
N MET A 156 -16.40 -4.53 -4.22
CA MET A 156 -15.20 -4.87 -5.01
C MET A 156 -15.49 -5.97 -6.05
N LEU A 157 -16.30 -6.98 -5.72
CA LEU A 157 -16.69 -8.02 -6.66
C LEU A 157 -17.55 -7.47 -7.81
N TRP A 158 -18.47 -6.55 -7.52
CA TRP A 158 -19.37 -5.98 -8.53
C TRP A 158 -18.72 -4.90 -9.40
N MET A 159 -17.82 -4.09 -8.80
CA MET A 159 -17.18 -2.95 -9.47
C MET A 159 -15.72 -3.22 -9.85
N ALA A 160 -15.36 -4.49 -9.99
CA ALA A 160 -13.98 -4.91 -10.21
C ALA A 160 -13.31 -4.28 -11.45
N ASP A 161 -14.08 -3.85 -12.46
CA ASP A 161 -13.56 -3.31 -13.72
C ASP A 161 -13.61 -1.78 -13.84
N HIS A 162 -14.03 -1.08 -12.77
CA HIS A 162 -14.05 0.38 -12.76
C HIS A 162 -12.67 0.94 -12.40
N THR A 163 -12.08 1.71 -13.32
CA THR A 163 -10.87 2.51 -13.05
C THR A 163 -11.27 3.87 -12.49
N PRO A 164 -10.71 4.32 -11.35
CA PRO A 164 -10.99 5.64 -10.80
C PRO A 164 -10.56 6.75 -11.75
N ASN A 165 -11.44 7.72 -12.00
CA ASN A 165 -11.10 8.91 -12.79
C ASN A 165 -10.47 9.97 -11.87
N LEU A 166 -9.15 10.18 -12.01
CA LEU A 166 -8.39 11.13 -11.20
C LEU A 166 -8.70 12.60 -11.53
N GLU A 167 -9.11 12.92 -12.77
CA GLU A 167 -9.43 14.29 -13.16
C GLU A 167 -10.61 14.86 -12.38
N ASN A 168 -11.59 14.02 -12.08
CA ASN A 168 -12.79 14.39 -11.33
C ASN A 168 -12.61 14.25 -9.81
N ASN A 169 -11.41 13.92 -9.33
CA ASN A 169 -11.16 13.76 -7.89
C ASN A 169 -11.33 15.11 -7.17
N PRO A 170 -12.22 15.19 -6.15
CA PRO A 170 -12.52 16.44 -5.45
C PRO A 170 -11.31 17.01 -4.71
N LEU A 171 -10.42 16.17 -4.17
CA LEU A 171 -9.19 16.60 -3.52
C LEU A 171 -8.25 17.26 -4.52
N LEU A 172 -8.04 16.66 -5.69
CA LEU A 172 -7.16 17.22 -6.72
C LEU A 172 -7.67 18.58 -7.20
N ARG A 173 -9.00 18.69 -7.40
CA ARG A 173 -9.62 19.98 -7.77
C ARG A 173 -9.43 21.02 -6.67
N TRP A 174 -9.62 20.65 -5.41
CA TRP A 174 -9.43 21.53 -4.26
C TRP A 174 -7.97 21.98 -4.15
N LEU A 175 -7.01 21.07 -4.27
CA LEU A 175 -5.58 21.38 -4.24
C LEU A 175 -5.19 22.35 -5.35
N ARG A 176 -5.65 22.13 -6.59
CA ARG A 176 -5.38 23.02 -7.74
C ARG A 176 -6.04 24.40 -7.59
N ALA A 177 -7.16 24.48 -6.88
CA ALA A 177 -7.85 25.77 -6.65
C ALA A 177 -7.16 26.61 -5.56
N HIS A 178 -6.51 25.98 -4.56
CA HIS A 178 -5.96 26.67 -3.40
C HIS A 178 -4.43 26.79 -3.42
N LEU A 179 -3.74 25.95 -4.19
CA LEU A 179 -2.29 25.94 -4.30
C LEU A 179 -1.84 26.53 -5.65
N ARG A 180 -0.72 27.24 -5.61
CA ARG A 180 -0.06 27.73 -6.83
C ARG A 180 0.78 26.60 -7.41
N VAL A 181 0.25 25.91 -8.41
CA VAL A 181 0.88 24.73 -9.00
C VAL A 181 1.66 25.12 -10.25
N THR A 182 2.92 24.65 -10.35
CA THR A 182 3.70 24.80 -11.58
C THR A 182 3.15 23.88 -12.67
N PRO A 183 3.18 24.29 -13.96
CA PRO A 183 2.72 23.46 -15.07
C PRO A 183 3.65 22.26 -15.33
N GLN A 184 4.91 22.36 -14.92
CA GLN A 184 5.95 21.36 -15.20
C GLN A 184 6.61 20.85 -13.91
N LEU A 185 7.23 19.69 -14.00
CA LEU A 185 8.10 19.14 -12.96
C LEU A 185 9.41 19.94 -12.91
N HIS A 186 9.94 20.13 -11.69
CA HIS A 186 11.23 20.78 -11.45
C HIS A 186 12.19 19.78 -10.79
N GLY A 187 12.69 18.84 -11.58
CA GLY A 187 13.49 17.73 -11.06
C GLY A 187 12.72 16.95 -9.98
N ASN A 188 13.37 16.68 -8.87
CA ASN A 188 12.78 16.00 -7.72
C ASN A 188 12.21 16.95 -6.63
N ALA A 189 12.09 18.26 -6.90
CA ALA A 189 11.63 19.25 -5.92
C ALA A 189 10.10 19.21 -5.74
N PHE A 190 9.63 19.24 -4.49
CA PHE A 190 8.21 19.40 -4.16
C PHE A 190 7.77 20.88 -4.22
N PHE A 191 8.68 21.79 -3.87
CA PHE A 191 8.44 23.23 -3.83
C PHE A 191 9.56 23.96 -4.57
N VAL A 192 9.19 25.01 -5.30
CA VAL A 192 10.14 25.87 -6.02
C VAL A 192 9.81 27.33 -5.82
N ASN A 193 10.83 28.17 -5.69
CA ASN A 193 10.66 29.61 -5.63
C ASN A 193 10.82 30.18 -7.04
N ALA A 194 9.73 30.78 -7.56
CA ALA A 194 9.73 31.39 -8.88
C ALA A 194 9.01 32.76 -8.82
N PRO A 195 9.33 33.70 -9.70
CA PRO A 195 8.65 35.00 -9.75
C PRO A 195 7.18 34.82 -10.12
N HIS A 196 6.32 35.55 -9.42
CA HIS A 196 4.89 35.56 -9.71
C HIS A 196 4.64 36.33 -11.01
N PRO A 197 3.90 35.81 -12.00
CA PRO A 197 3.71 36.43 -13.32
C PRO A 197 3.18 37.87 -13.26
N ALA A 198 2.29 38.19 -12.30
CA ALA A 198 1.66 39.48 -12.19
C ALA A 198 2.42 40.48 -11.30
N THR A 199 3.27 40.03 -10.35
CA THR A 199 3.91 40.93 -9.36
C THR A 199 5.44 40.92 -9.41
N GLY A 200 6.05 40.01 -10.15
CA GLY A 200 7.52 39.82 -10.24
C GLY A 200 8.17 39.38 -8.92
N LYS A 201 7.42 39.28 -7.80
CA LYS A 201 7.97 38.85 -6.50
C LYS A 201 8.19 37.34 -6.50
N ALA A 202 9.30 36.89 -5.90
CA ALA A 202 9.55 35.48 -5.67
C ALA A 202 8.49 34.92 -4.70
N VAL A 203 7.78 33.89 -5.14
CA VAL A 203 6.76 33.16 -4.35
C VAL A 203 7.01 31.67 -4.45
N THR A 204 6.62 30.94 -3.42
CA THR A 204 6.73 29.48 -3.41
C THR A 204 5.60 28.87 -4.24
N TRP A 205 5.98 28.03 -5.18
CA TRP A 205 5.10 27.23 -6.03
C TRP A 205 5.20 25.76 -5.63
N VAL A 206 4.10 25.06 -5.77
CA VAL A 206 3.97 23.63 -5.56
C VAL A 206 4.16 22.92 -6.90
N THR A 207 4.91 21.83 -6.92
CA THR A 207 5.12 21.05 -8.15
C THR A 207 4.09 19.94 -8.30
N PRO A 208 3.88 19.39 -9.51
CA PRO A 208 3.06 18.19 -9.70
C PRO A 208 3.52 16.98 -8.88
N LEU A 209 4.82 16.93 -8.51
CA LEU A 209 5.37 15.89 -7.64
C LEU A 209 4.76 15.93 -6.22
N PHE A 210 4.55 17.13 -5.67
CA PHE A 210 3.87 17.31 -4.38
C PHE A 210 2.38 16.97 -4.47
N LEU A 211 1.71 17.32 -5.58
CA LEU A 211 0.31 16.91 -5.78
C LEU A 211 0.19 15.38 -5.85
N ALA A 212 1.14 14.70 -6.51
CA ALA A 212 1.17 13.25 -6.54
C ALA A 212 1.34 12.67 -5.13
N LEU A 213 2.22 13.27 -4.29
CA LEU A 213 2.36 12.88 -2.88
C LEU A 213 1.03 13.01 -2.12
N CYS A 214 0.37 14.17 -2.20
CA CYS A 214 -0.93 14.39 -1.56
C CYS A 214 -1.99 13.37 -2.03
N MET A 215 -1.99 13.02 -3.31
CA MET A 215 -2.92 12.03 -3.86
C MET A 215 -2.61 10.61 -3.38
N VAL A 216 -1.34 10.25 -3.22
CA VAL A 216 -0.91 8.96 -2.66
C VAL A 216 -1.32 8.85 -1.20
N GLU A 217 -1.08 9.88 -0.38
CA GLU A 217 -1.50 9.92 1.03
C GLU A 217 -3.03 9.83 1.17
N PHE A 218 -3.75 10.53 0.33
CA PHE A 218 -5.21 10.48 0.35
C PHE A 218 -5.75 9.13 -0.08
N ALA A 219 -5.13 8.50 -1.06
CA ALA A 219 -5.49 7.14 -1.46
C ALA A 219 -5.24 6.15 -0.31
N ASP A 220 -4.09 6.25 0.38
CA ASP A 220 -3.82 5.37 1.53
C ASP A 220 -4.80 5.62 2.68
N LEU A 221 -5.20 6.86 2.93
CA LEU A 221 -6.24 7.17 3.92
C LEU A 221 -7.56 6.47 3.58
N ILE A 222 -7.98 6.47 2.31
CA ILE A 222 -9.18 5.75 1.86
C ILE A 222 -9.01 4.24 2.10
N PHE A 223 -7.86 3.66 1.72
CA PHE A 223 -7.57 2.24 1.94
C PHE A 223 -7.46 1.89 3.44
N ALA A 224 -6.99 2.81 4.28
CA ALA A 224 -6.94 2.61 5.72
C ALA A 224 -8.35 2.46 6.34
N VAL A 225 -9.37 3.11 5.76
CA VAL A 225 -10.77 2.94 6.18
C VAL A 225 -11.24 1.50 6.01
N ASP A 226 -10.74 0.78 5.00
CA ASP A 226 -11.07 -0.63 4.76
C ASP A 226 -10.15 -1.57 5.56
N SER A 227 -8.85 -1.30 5.62
CA SER A 227 -7.86 -2.20 6.20
C SER A 227 -7.82 -2.16 7.74
N VAL A 228 -8.03 -1.01 8.37
CA VAL A 228 -8.04 -0.89 9.84
C VAL A 228 -9.15 -1.75 10.47
N PRO A 229 -10.42 -1.70 10.01
CA PRO A 229 -11.45 -2.65 10.44
C PRO A 229 -11.07 -4.12 10.21
N ALA A 230 -10.45 -4.44 9.07
CA ALA A 230 -10.05 -5.80 8.74
C ALA A 230 -9.02 -6.37 9.74
N ILE A 231 -8.07 -5.53 10.15
CA ILE A 231 -7.05 -5.94 11.11
C ILE A 231 -7.65 -6.13 12.51
N PHE A 232 -8.53 -5.21 12.99
CA PHE A 232 -9.21 -5.36 14.28
C PHE A 232 -10.17 -6.55 14.35
N ALA A 233 -10.59 -7.08 13.21
CA ALA A 233 -11.36 -8.32 13.15
C ALA A 233 -10.52 -9.60 13.40
N ILE A 234 -9.18 -9.48 13.37
CA ILE A 234 -8.24 -10.59 13.57
C ILE A 234 -7.71 -10.57 15.00
N PRO A 235 -6.79 -9.67 15.41
CA PRO A 235 -6.45 -9.40 16.80
C PRO A 235 -7.13 -8.11 17.29
N THR A 236 -7.50 -8.11 18.57
CA THR A 236 -7.93 -6.88 19.25
C THR A 236 -6.78 -6.18 19.99
N ASP A 237 -5.60 -6.78 19.99
CA ASP A 237 -4.41 -6.27 20.66
C ASP A 237 -3.76 -5.13 19.82
N PRO A 238 -3.76 -3.88 20.32
CA PRO A 238 -3.25 -2.75 19.57
C PRO A 238 -1.78 -2.88 19.17
N PHE A 239 -0.94 -3.52 19.99
CA PHE A 239 0.48 -3.72 19.69
C PHE A 239 0.67 -4.66 18.51
N ILE A 240 -0.06 -5.76 18.45
CA ILE A 240 -0.03 -6.71 17.35
C ILE A 240 -0.57 -6.07 16.06
N VAL A 241 -1.67 -5.31 16.17
CA VAL A 241 -2.25 -4.56 15.05
C VAL A 241 -1.24 -3.57 14.48
N TYR A 242 -0.59 -2.78 15.36
CA TYR A 242 0.38 -1.78 14.95
C TYR A 242 1.59 -2.40 14.25
N THR A 243 2.20 -3.37 14.90
CA THR A 243 3.46 -3.96 14.42
C THR A 243 3.25 -4.71 13.11
N SER A 244 2.19 -5.52 12.99
CA SER A 244 1.89 -6.25 11.75
C SER A 244 1.60 -5.31 10.57
N ASN A 245 0.85 -4.22 10.82
CA ASN A 245 0.49 -3.23 9.81
C ASN A 245 1.71 -2.45 9.31
N ILE A 246 2.51 -1.88 10.22
CA ILE A 246 3.68 -1.07 9.85
C ILE A 246 4.72 -1.92 9.11
N PHE A 247 4.99 -3.15 9.53
CA PHE A 247 5.91 -4.03 8.80
C PHE A 247 5.38 -4.40 7.40
N ALA A 248 4.07 -4.57 7.23
CA ALA A 248 3.49 -4.82 5.91
C ALA A 248 3.70 -3.64 4.94
N ILE A 249 3.57 -2.41 5.46
CA ILE A 249 3.67 -1.18 4.67
C ILE A 249 5.14 -0.85 4.34
N LEU A 250 6.07 -1.05 5.27
CA LEU A 250 7.49 -0.74 5.04
C LEU A 250 8.03 -1.35 3.76
N GLY A 251 7.64 -2.58 3.43
CA GLY A 251 8.03 -3.23 2.19
C GLY A 251 7.23 -2.82 0.95
N LEU A 252 6.24 -1.91 1.05
CA LEU A 252 5.37 -1.54 -0.07
C LEU A 252 6.16 -0.80 -1.16
N ARG A 253 7.07 0.11 -0.79
CA ARG A 253 7.90 0.86 -1.74
C ARG A 253 8.76 -0.06 -2.60
N ALA A 254 9.44 -1.00 -1.95
CA ALA A 254 10.24 -1.99 -2.66
C ALA A 254 9.36 -2.83 -3.59
N LEU A 255 8.20 -3.27 -3.11
CA LEU A 255 7.27 -4.07 -3.89
C LEU A 255 6.65 -3.28 -5.06
N TYR A 256 6.48 -1.97 -4.91
CA TYR A 256 5.91 -1.11 -5.95
C TYR A 256 6.63 -1.24 -7.29
N PHE A 257 7.96 -1.11 -7.32
CA PHE A 257 8.72 -1.15 -8.58
C PHE A 257 8.65 -2.52 -9.26
N ALA A 258 8.57 -3.62 -8.49
CA ALA A 258 8.38 -4.94 -9.04
C ALA A 258 6.95 -5.15 -9.58
N LEU A 259 5.93 -4.74 -8.82
CA LEU A 259 4.52 -4.93 -9.18
C LEU A 259 4.08 -3.98 -10.30
N ALA A 260 4.52 -2.71 -10.29
CA ALA A 260 4.20 -1.74 -11.33
C ALA A 260 4.62 -2.22 -12.73
N ALA A 261 5.75 -2.96 -12.82
CA ALA A 261 6.19 -3.57 -14.06
C ALA A 261 5.35 -4.80 -14.48
N MET A 262 4.61 -5.41 -13.55
CA MET A 262 3.84 -6.65 -13.78
C MET A 262 2.34 -6.48 -13.48
N ILE A 263 1.85 -5.25 -13.47
CA ILE A 263 0.50 -4.89 -13.02
C ILE A 263 -0.58 -5.74 -13.72
N HIS A 264 -0.44 -5.96 -15.03
CA HIS A 264 -1.40 -6.75 -15.82
C HIS A 264 -1.42 -8.24 -15.45
N ARG A 265 -0.37 -8.76 -14.80
CA ARG A 265 -0.30 -10.18 -14.41
C ARG A 265 -1.09 -10.49 -13.15
N PHE A 266 -1.46 -9.48 -12.35
CA PHE A 266 -2.18 -9.64 -11.10
C PHE A 266 -3.64 -9.15 -11.16
N ALA A 267 -4.20 -9.05 -12.37
CA ALA A 267 -5.55 -8.53 -12.59
C ALA A 267 -6.67 -9.28 -11.81
N TYR A 268 -6.47 -10.56 -11.50
CA TYR A 268 -7.45 -11.36 -10.76
C TYR A 268 -7.26 -11.35 -9.24
N LEU A 269 -6.17 -10.73 -8.73
CA LEU A 269 -5.90 -10.65 -7.29
C LEU A 269 -7.01 -9.87 -6.56
N LYS A 270 -7.58 -8.85 -7.18
CA LYS A 270 -8.71 -8.06 -6.64
C LYS A 270 -9.90 -8.91 -6.20
N TYR A 271 -10.21 -10.00 -6.92
CA TYR A 271 -11.29 -10.92 -6.53
C TYR A 271 -10.93 -11.72 -5.27
N ALA A 272 -9.68 -12.15 -5.16
CA ALA A 272 -9.21 -12.85 -3.95
C ALA A 272 -9.25 -11.93 -2.73
N LEU A 273 -8.83 -10.67 -2.88
CA LEU A 273 -8.88 -9.67 -1.81
C LEU A 273 -10.32 -9.37 -1.38
N ALA A 274 -11.23 -9.23 -2.33
CA ALA A 274 -12.65 -9.06 -2.04
C ALA A 274 -13.22 -10.25 -1.23
N LEU A 275 -12.85 -11.48 -1.60
CA LEU A 275 -13.26 -12.68 -0.85
C LEU A 275 -12.64 -12.73 0.55
N VAL A 276 -11.39 -12.28 0.71
CA VAL A 276 -10.75 -12.14 2.03
C VAL A 276 -11.51 -11.16 2.90
N LEU A 277 -11.89 -9.98 2.38
CA LEU A 277 -12.69 -8.99 3.12
C LEU A 277 -14.05 -9.55 3.54
N VAL A 278 -14.75 -10.23 2.62
CA VAL A 278 -16.04 -10.89 2.94
C VAL A 278 -15.84 -11.95 4.01
N PHE A 279 -14.80 -12.78 3.91
CA PHE A 279 -14.52 -13.82 4.91
C PHE A 279 -14.22 -13.22 6.29
N ILE A 280 -13.31 -12.22 6.36
CA ILE A 280 -12.93 -11.57 7.62
C ILE A 280 -14.13 -10.86 8.25
N GLY A 281 -14.89 -10.11 7.46
CA GLY A 281 -16.10 -9.43 7.95
C GLY A 281 -17.17 -10.39 8.42
N SER A 282 -17.42 -11.47 7.68
CA SER A 282 -18.40 -12.51 8.05
C SER A 282 -18.00 -13.26 9.32
N LYS A 283 -16.69 -13.46 9.56
CA LYS A 283 -16.17 -14.10 10.77
C LYS A 283 -16.66 -13.42 12.06
N ILE A 284 -16.77 -12.07 12.05
CA ILE A 284 -17.26 -11.30 13.22
C ILE A 284 -18.69 -11.71 13.60
N PHE A 285 -19.55 -11.94 12.62
CA PHE A 285 -20.94 -12.35 12.86
C PHE A 285 -21.03 -13.83 13.21
N LEU A 286 -20.21 -14.67 12.57
CA LEU A 286 -20.21 -16.11 12.76
C LEU A 286 -19.76 -16.54 14.16
N VAL A 287 -18.98 -15.72 14.87
CA VAL A 287 -18.54 -16.01 16.25
C VAL A 287 -19.72 -16.30 17.18
N ASN A 288 -20.87 -15.63 16.98
CA ASN A 288 -22.06 -15.82 17.79
C ASN A 288 -22.86 -17.09 17.43
N ILE A 289 -22.64 -17.68 16.26
CA ILE A 289 -23.41 -18.83 15.74
C ILE A 289 -22.57 -20.11 15.84
N VAL A 290 -21.33 -20.08 15.41
CA VAL A 290 -20.46 -21.26 15.29
C VAL A 290 -19.37 -21.29 16.37
N GLY A 291 -19.22 -20.18 17.12
CA GLY A 291 -18.13 -20.00 18.07
C GLY A 291 -16.87 -19.40 17.41
N LYS A 292 -15.82 -19.20 18.21
CA LYS A 292 -14.55 -18.61 17.70
C LYS A 292 -13.87 -19.57 16.71
N ILE A 293 -13.70 -19.11 15.47
CA ILE A 293 -12.87 -19.79 14.48
C ILE A 293 -11.41 -19.70 14.94
N PRO A 294 -10.67 -20.83 15.07
CA PRO A 294 -9.26 -20.80 15.45
C PRO A 294 -8.44 -19.92 14.52
N SER A 295 -7.53 -19.10 15.08
CA SER A 295 -6.71 -18.13 14.30
C SER A 295 -5.89 -18.81 13.22
N LEU A 296 -5.38 -20.03 13.46
CA LEU A 296 -4.65 -20.82 12.48
C LEU A 296 -5.53 -21.19 11.26
N VAL A 297 -6.79 -21.58 11.49
CA VAL A 297 -7.74 -21.88 10.41
C VAL A 297 -8.04 -20.62 9.61
N SER A 298 -8.27 -19.50 10.30
CA SER A 298 -8.48 -18.19 9.66
C SER A 298 -7.29 -17.78 8.80
N LEU A 299 -6.08 -17.93 9.30
CA LEU A 299 -4.84 -17.68 8.54
C LEU A 299 -4.75 -18.60 7.32
N GLY A 300 -5.01 -19.90 7.49
CA GLY A 300 -4.97 -20.88 6.38
C GLY A 300 -5.96 -20.54 5.26
N ILE A 301 -7.19 -20.15 5.60
CA ILE A 301 -8.22 -19.72 4.63
C ILE A 301 -7.74 -18.43 3.91
N THR A 302 -7.26 -17.44 4.65
CA THR A 302 -6.78 -16.17 4.09
C THR A 302 -5.62 -16.39 3.12
N VAL A 303 -4.59 -17.14 3.54
CA VAL A 303 -3.44 -17.49 2.69
C VAL A 303 -3.88 -18.30 1.47
N GLY A 304 -4.81 -19.26 1.65
CA GLY A 304 -5.36 -20.07 0.57
C GLY A 304 -6.09 -19.24 -0.49
N LEU A 305 -6.92 -18.29 -0.07
CA LEU A 305 -7.63 -17.37 -0.98
C LEU A 305 -6.65 -16.48 -1.76
N ILE A 306 -5.65 -15.91 -1.09
CA ILE A 306 -4.64 -15.06 -1.72
C ILE A 306 -3.79 -15.86 -2.70
N ALA A 307 -3.25 -17.01 -2.26
CA ALA A 307 -2.45 -17.88 -3.11
C ALA A 307 -3.24 -18.37 -4.33
N GLY A 308 -4.51 -18.75 -4.13
CA GLY A 308 -5.42 -19.11 -5.21
C GLY A 308 -5.62 -17.96 -6.21
N GLY A 309 -5.84 -16.74 -5.72
CA GLY A 309 -5.96 -15.54 -6.57
C GLY A 309 -4.70 -15.25 -7.38
N VAL A 310 -3.52 -15.36 -6.77
CA VAL A 310 -2.24 -15.22 -7.46
C VAL A 310 -2.06 -16.30 -8.53
N LEU A 311 -2.31 -17.56 -8.20
CA LEU A 311 -2.17 -18.67 -9.15
C LEU A 311 -3.12 -18.54 -10.35
N VAL A 312 -4.40 -18.22 -10.09
CA VAL A 312 -5.40 -17.97 -11.15
C VAL A 312 -4.98 -16.79 -12.01
N SER A 313 -4.50 -15.71 -11.39
CA SER A 313 -4.02 -14.53 -12.10
C SER A 313 -2.85 -14.88 -13.02
N LEU A 314 -1.83 -15.56 -12.52
CA LEU A 314 -0.67 -15.99 -13.30
C LEU A 314 -1.05 -16.97 -14.41
N TRP A 315 -1.99 -17.88 -14.17
CA TRP A 315 -2.41 -18.87 -15.15
C TRP A 315 -3.18 -18.23 -16.30
N LYS A 316 -4.17 -17.38 -16.01
CA LYS A 316 -4.98 -16.71 -17.02
C LYS A 316 -4.19 -15.67 -17.83
N THR A 317 -3.21 -14.99 -17.23
CA THR A 317 -2.44 -13.96 -17.94
C THR A 317 -1.24 -14.52 -18.72
N ARG A 318 -0.87 -15.80 -18.53
CA ARG A 318 0.17 -16.46 -19.35
C ARG A 318 -0.13 -16.44 -20.84
N GLY A 319 -1.39 -16.66 -21.24
CA GLY A 319 -1.79 -16.65 -22.64
C GLY A 319 -1.79 -15.27 -23.29
N GLN A 320 -2.06 -14.22 -22.52
CA GLN A 320 -2.10 -12.84 -23.02
C GLN A 320 -0.68 -12.29 -23.32
N ALA A 321 0.30 -12.65 -22.53
CA ALA A 321 1.70 -12.27 -22.76
C ALA A 321 2.28 -12.95 -24.03
N ALA A 322 1.93 -14.21 -24.28
CA ALA A 322 2.33 -14.92 -25.49
C ALA A 322 1.68 -14.33 -26.76
N GLY A 323 0.41 -13.91 -26.67
CA GLY A 323 -0.31 -13.27 -27.78
C GLY A 323 0.17 -11.86 -28.11
N ALA A 324 0.61 -11.08 -27.10
CA ALA A 324 1.17 -9.75 -27.30
C ALA A 324 2.56 -9.79 -27.98
N VAL A 325 3.39 -10.76 -27.60
CA VAL A 325 4.71 -10.98 -28.24
C VAL A 325 4.57 -11.48 -29.67
N ALA A 326 3.53 -12.27 -29.97
CA ALA A 326 3.26 -12.76 -31.33
C ALA A 326 2.71 -11.68 -32.28
N ARG A 327 2.00 -10.66 -31.77
CA ARG A 327 1.44 -9.55 -32.55
C ARG A 327 2.40 -8.41 -32.84
N ALA A 328 3.40 -8.20 -31.99
CA ALA A 328 4.38 -7.12 -32.18
C ALA A 328 5.19 -7.19 -33.51
N PRO A 329 5.55 -8.36 -34.08
CA PRO A 329 6.18 -8.42 -35.40
C PRO A 329 5.22 -8.14 -36.56
N GLU A 330 3.91 -8.42 -36.39
CA GLU A 330 2.91 -8.28 -37.47
C GLU A 330 2.49 -6.82 -37.66
N GLU A 331 2.36 -6.04 -36.56
CA GLU A 331 2.11 -4.60 -36.61
C GLU A 331 3.33 -3.80 -37.13
N ALA A 332 4.55 -4.26 -36.84
CA ALA A 332 5.77 -3.65 -37.39
C ALA A 332 5.93 -3.86 -38.91
N LEU A 333 5.36 -4.95 -39.45
CA LEU A 333 5.35 -5.22 -40.89
C LEU A 333 4.18 -4.52 -41.62
N ALA A 334 3.11 -4.18 -40.92
CA ALA A 334 1.89 -3.55 -41.47
C ALA A 334 1.95 -2.00 -41.46
N ALA A 335 3.00 -1.37 -40.91
CA ALA A 335 3.17 0.08 -40.98
C ALA A 335 3.36 0.53 -42.45
N PRO A 336 2.56 1.45 -42.98
CA PRO A 336 2.67 1.90 -44.36
C PRO A 336 4.02 2.55 -44.57
N LYS A 337 4.77 2.06 -45.56
CA LYS A 337 5.98 2.71 -46.09
C LYS A 337 5.55 3.94 -46.89
N ASP A 338 5.17 5.00 -46.23
CA ASP A 338 5.01 6.27 -46.92
C ASP A 338 6.36 6.81 -47.32
N GLY A 339 6.75 6.45 -48.53
CA GLY A 339 7.83 7.06 -49.28
C GLY A 339 7.47 8.48 -49.69
N GLY A 340 7.60 9.44 -48.76
CA GLY A 340 7.54 10.87 -49.12
C GLY A 340 8.78 11.31 -49.85
N THR A 341 8.71 11.35 -51.20
CA THR A 341 9.67 12.07 -52.05
C THR A 341 9.61 13.55 -51.68
N VAL A 342 10.67 14.03 -51.07
CA VAL A 342 10.94 15.48 -50.94
C VAL A 342 11.33 15.97 -52.31
N GLN A 343 10.42 16.67 -53.03
CA GLN A 343 10.78 17.53 -54.17
C GLN A 343 11.38 18.85 -53.61
N ALA A 344 12.61 19.08 -53.98
CA ALA A 344 13.27 20.38 -53.85
C ALA A 344 12.61 21.39 -54.83
N GLN A 345 12.18 22.53 -54.34
CA GLN A 345 12.15 23.82 -55.00
C GLN A 345 12.45 24.92 -53.98
#